data_07801b8822b7ee5017af5a77f644f4d9
#
_entry.id   07801b8822b7ee5017af5a77f644f4d9
#
_cell.length_a   1.000
_cell.length_b   1.000
_cell.length_c   1.000
_cell.angle_alpha   90.00
_cell.angle_beta   90.00
_cell.angle_gamma   90.00
#
_symmetry.space_group_name_H-M   'P 1'
#
loop_
_entity.id
_entity.type
_entity.pdbx_description
1 polymer ?
#
loop_
_entity_poly.entity_id
_entity_poly.type
_entity_poly.pdbx_seq_one_letter_code
_entity_poly.pdbx_strand_id
1 'polypeptide(L)'
;MLDAKIVVPTNEILQVYRKKILLLQTIMKQIEVVAAIIRKDDKVFATQRGYGEWKDWWEFPGGKVEPGETPEAALKREIREELSTEISVDTFVCTVDYDYPKFHLTMHCYYCSLLDEALHLNEHEAARWLTLEQLDSVDWLPADLVVAENIKNKR
;
A
#
# COMPACT_ATOMS: atom_id res chain seq x y z
N MET A 1 -17.60 -13.82 -45.64
CA MET A 1 -17.28 -13.86 -44.20
C MET A 1 -15.98 -14.62 -44.07
N LEU A 2 -14.95 -13.97 -43.62
CA LEU A 2 -13.71 -14.64 -43.24
C LEU A 2 -13.87 -15.09 -41.79
N ASP A 3 -14.03 -16.40 -41.60
CA ASP A 3 -13.98 -16.98 -40.25
C ASP A 3 -12.58 -16.75 -39.68
N ALA A 4 -12.49 -15.88 -38.69
CA ALA A 4 -11.25 -15.67 -37.95
C ALA A 4 -10.92 -16.98 -37.22
N LYS A 5 -9.93 -17.72 -37.70
CA LYS A 5 -9.40 -18.91 -37.00
C LYS A 5 -8.77 -18.41 -35.69
N ILE A 6 -9.36 -18.81 -34.58
CA ILE A 6 -8.76 -18.64 -33.27
C ILE A 6 -7.53 -19.55 -33.20
N VAL A 7 -6.34 -18.98 -33.28
CA VAL A 7 -5.08 -19.71 -33.11
C VAL A 7 -4.79 -19.84 -31.63
N VAL A 8 -4.92 -21.06 -31.09
CA VAL A 8 -4.54 -21.35 -29.72
C VAL A 8 -3.01 -21.52 -29.66
N PRO A 9 -2.30 -20.83 -28.77
CA PRO A 9 -0.84 -20.97 -28.67
C PRO A 9 -0.46 -22.40 -28.25
N THR A 10 0.61 -22.93 -28.88
CA THR A 10 1.15 -24.24 -28.55
C THR A 10 1.75 -24.25 -27.12
N ASN A 11 1.88 -25.43 -26.52
CA ASN A 11 2.52 -25.57 -25.19
C ASN A 11 3.92 -24.98 -25.16
N GLU A 12 4.68 -25.07 -26.25
CA GLU A 12 6.03 -24.49 -26.35
C GLU A 12 5.98 -22.96 -26.28
N ILE A 13 5.05 -22.34 -27.00
CA ILE A 13 4.83 -20.87 -26.96
C ILE A 13 4.44 -20.45 -25.54
N LEU A 14 3.52 -21.16 -24.90
CA LEU A 14 3.10 -20.89 -23.52
C LEU A 14 4.28 -21.00 -22.53
N GLN A 15 5.18 -22.00 -22.71
CA GLN A 15 6.36 -22.13 -21.88
C GLN A 15 7.35 -20.96 -22.07
N VAL A 16 7.54 -20.50 -23.30
CA VAL A 16 8.38 -19.32 -23.58
C VAL A 16 7.82 -18.07 -22.90
N TYR A 17 6.50 -17.86 -23.01
CA TYR A 17 5.86 -16.74 -22.33
C TYR A 17 5.97 -16.84 -20.79
N ARG A 18 5.76 -18.03 -20.21
CA ARG A 18 5.94 -18.26 -18.78
C ARG A 18 7.35 -17.96 -18.30
N LYS A 19 8.38 -18.44 -19.04
CA LYS A 19 9.78 -18.14 -18.74
C LYS A 19 10.07 -16.65 -18.83
N LYS A 20 9.53 -15.96 -19.84
CA LYS A 20 9.71 -14.52 -20.02
C LYS A 20 9.04 -13.71 -18.90
N ILE A 21 7.83 -14.09 -18.48
CA ILE A 21 7.12 -13.49 -17.36
C ILE A 21 7.91 -13.70 -16.07
N LEU A 22 8.39 -14.93 -15.82
CA LEU A 22 9.18 -15.26 -14.63
C LEU A 22 10.49 -14.45 -14.59
N LEU A 23 11.16 -14.30 -15.74
CA LEU A 23 12.38 -13.51 -15.87
C LEU A 23 12.10 -12.02 -15.59
N LEU A 24 11.01 -11.45 -16.13
CA LEU A 24 10.59 -10.09 -15.88
C LEU A 24 10.27 -9.85 -14.41
N GLN A 25 9.61 -10.81 -13.74
CA GLN A 25 9.36 -10.75 -12.30
C GLN A 25 10.66 -10.79 -11.48
N THR A 26 11.65 -11.57 -11.91
CA THR A 26 12.96 -11.66 -11.26
C THR A 26 13.80 -10.39 -11.44
N ILE A 27 13.64 -9.68 -12.57
CA ILE A 27 14.33 -8.41 -12.88
C ILE A 27 13.64 -7.21 -12.21
N MET A 28 12.32 -7.30 -11.98
CA MET A 28 11.57 -6.23 -11.36
C MET A 28 11.99 -6.04 -9.90
N LYS A 29 12.31 -4.78 -9.53
CA LYS A 29 12.66 -4.44 -8.15
C LYS A 29 11.52 -4.80 -7.21
N GLN A 30 11.82 -5.53 -6.15
CA GLN A 30 10.88 -5.90 -5.09
C GLN A 30 10.99 -4.89 -3.94
N ILE A 31 9.87 -4.30 -3.54
CA ILE A 31 9.80 -3.37 -2.41
C ILE A 31 8.78 -3.89 -1.42
N GLU A 32 9.22 -4.13 -0.20
CA GLU A 32 8.37 -4.52 0.92
C GLU A 32 8.14 -3.31 1.82
N VAL A 33 6.87 -2.99 2.07
CA VAL A 33 6.47 -1.86 2.90
C VAL A 33 5.40 -2.27 3.91
N VAL A 34 5.22 -1.42 4.90
CA VAL A 34 4.17 -1.51 5.91
C VAL A 34 3.32 -0.25 5.87
N ALA A 35 2.04 -0.37 6.17
CA ALA A 35 1.11 0.74 6.24
C ALA A 35 0.26 0.67 7.51
N ALA A 36 0.11 1.80 8.19
CA ALA A 36 -0.70 1.94 9.39
C ALA A 36 -2.08 2.50 9.04
N ILE A 37 -3.11 1.71 9.31
CA ILE A 37 -4.49 2.18 9.32
C ILE A 37 -4.79 2.64 10.75
N ILE A 38 -4.40 3.88 11.05
CA ILE A 38 -4.58 4.48 12.38
C ILE A 38 -6.05 4.82 12.55
N ARG A 39 -6.67 4.24 13.57
CA ARG A 39 -8.09 4.46 13.88
C ARG A 39 -8.26 5.37 15.09
N LYS A 40 -9.20 6.28 15.00
CA LYS A 40 -9.71 7.07 16.11
C LYS A 40 -11.22 7.26 15.92
N ASP A 41 -12.01 6.81 16.89
CA ASP A 41 -13.46 6.76 16.78
C ASP A 41 -13.89 5.95 15.54
N ASP A 42 -14.70 6.51 14.67
CA ASP A 42 -15.16 5.92 13.40
C ASP A 42 -14.32 6.32 12.18
N LYS A 43 -13.11 6.87 12.41
CA LYS A 43 -12.27 7.44 11.36
C LYS A 43 -10.93 6.75 11.24
N VAL A 44 -10.37 6.82 10.04
CA VAL A 44 -9.00 6.41 9.73
C VAL A 44 -8.18 7.60 9.26
N PHE A 45 -6.88 7.58 9.56
CA PHE A 45 -5.95 8.64 9.23
C PHE A 45 -5.33 8.42 7.86
N ALA A 46 -5.44 9.42 6.99
CA ALA A 46 -4.86 9.43 5.66
C ALA A 46 -3.91 10.61 5.49
N THR A 47 -2.83 10.41 4.75
CA THR A 47 -1.80 11.42 4.49
C THR A 47 -1.64 11.68 3.00
N GLN A 48 -1.32 12.91 2.63
CA GLN A 48 -1.09 13.33 1.24
C GLN A 48 0.39 13.53 0.99
N ARG A 49 0.90 12.89 -0.05
CA ARG A 49 2.32 12.98 -0.43
C ARG A 49 2.67 14.39 -0.91
N GLY A 50 3.75 14.94 -0.35
CA GLY A 50 4.22 16.30 -0.65
C GLY A 50 5.30 16.38 -1.73
N TYR A 51 5.81 15.27 -2.26
CA TYR A 51 6.89 15.23 -3.24
C TYR A 51 6.90 13.96 -4.09
N GLY A 52 7.72 13.96 -5.12
CA GLY A 52 7.95 12.81 -5.98
C GLY A 52 6.91 12.63 -7.09
N GLU A 53 6.96 11.49 -7.75
CA GLU A 53 6.10 11.15 -8.89
C GLU A 53 4.61 11.12 -8.53
N TRP A 54 4.31 10.72 -7.29
CA TRP A 54 2.95 10.62 -6.76
C TRP A 54 2.58 11.78 -5.83
N LYS A 55 3.17 12.95 -6.05
CA LYS A 55 2.80 14.16 -5.31
C LYS A 55 1.29 14.43 -5.42
N ASP A 56 0.68 14.88 -4.32
CA ASP A 56 -0.75 15.17 -4.15
C ASP A 56 -1.67 13.94 -4.04
N TRP A 57 -1.14 12.73 -4.23
CA TRP A 57 -1.88 11.49 -4.00
C TRP A 57 -1.89 11.12 -2.52
N TRP A 58 -2.91 10.37 -2.12
CA TRP A 58 -3.15 9.99 -0.73
C TRP A 58 -2.71 8.55 -0.44
N GLU A 59 -2.24 8.33 0.77
CA GLU A 59 -1.78 7.04 1.26
C GLU A 59 -2.06 6.85 2.75
N PHE A 60 -2.02 5.61 3.22
CA PHE A 60 -1.88 5.32 4.63
C PHE A 60 -0.42 5.49 5.02
N PRO A 61 -0.10 6.15 6.16
CA PRO A 61 1.28 6.36 6.56
C PRO A 61 2.00 5.05 6.82
N GLY A 62 3.27 5.01 6.50
CA GLY A 62 4.13 3.83 6.63
C GLY A 62 5.39 3.99 5.79
N GLY A 63 6.06 2.89 5.50
CA GLY A 63 7.28 2.92 4.72
C GLY A 63 7.94 1.57 4.58
N LYS A 64 9.20 1.57 4.15
CA LYS A 64 9.95 0.34 3.85
C LYS A 64 10.29 -0.46 5.09
N VAL A 65 10.19 -1.78 4.96
CA VAL A 65 10.76 -2.72 5.94
C VAL A 65 12.26 -2.80 5.69
N GLU A 66 13.05 -2.52 6.71
CA GLU A 66 14.52 -2.65 6.64
C GLU A 66 14.96 -4.10 6.91
N PRO A 67 16.14 -4.51 6.41
CA PRO A 67 16.66 -5.85 6.67
C PRO A 67 16.71 -6.16 8.18
N GLY A 68 16.14 -7.31 8.57
CA GLY A 68 16.09 -7.76 9.95
C GLY A 68 14.98 -7.18 10.81
N GLU A 69 14.20 -6.22 10.29
CA GLU A 69 13.01 -5.73 10.99
C GLU A 69 11.81 -6.67 10.82
N THR A 70 10.98 -6.77 11.86
CA THR A 70 9.62 -7.28 11.70
C THR A 70 8.73 -6.18 11.09
N PRO A 71 7.64 -6.54 10.41
CA PRO A 71 6.68 -5.55 9.90
C PRO A 71 6.19 -4.57 10.99
N GLU A 72 5.89 -5.06 12.19
CA GLU A 72 5.42 -4.23 13.30
C GLU A 72 6.50 -3.25 13.80
N ALA A 73 7.75 -3.69 13.87
CA ALA A 73 8.87 -2.83 14.26
C ALA A 73 9.10 -1.73 13.21
N ALA A 74 9.09 -2.10 11.93
CA ALA A 74 9.20 -1.15 10.82
C ALA A 74 8.08 -0.11 10.87
N LEU A 75 6.85 -0.55 11.12
CA LEU A 75 5.69 0.34 11.18
C LEU A 75 5.81 1.36 12.32
N LYS A 76 6.19 0.93 13.52
CA LYS A 76 6.44 1.84 14.66
C LYS A 76 7.54 2.84 14.36
N ARG A 77 8.63 2.40 13.74
CA ARG A 77 9.74 3.28 13.34
C ARG A 77 9.30 4.31 12.30
N GLU A 78 8.63 3.87 11.24
CA GLU A 78 8.15 4.77 10.18
C GLU A 78 7.16 5.83 10.71
N ILE A 79 6.21 5.43 11.55
CA ILE A 79 5.26 6.38 12.15
C ILE A 79 5.95 7.37 13.06
N ARG A 80 6.96 6.95 13.81
CA ARG A 80 7.76 7.87 14.63
C ARG A 80 8.51 8.88 13.76
N GLU A 81 9.10 8.44 12.64
CA GLU A 81 9.82 9.29 11.71
C GLU A 81 8.89 10.26 10.98
N GLU A 82 7.75 9.78 10.48
CA GLU A 82 6.84 10.58 9.65
C GLU A 82 5.89 11.48 10.45
N LEU A 83 5.45 11.05 11.61
CA LEU A 83 4.40 11.71 12.38
C LEU A 83 4.81 12.14 13.79
N SER A 84 6.05 11.85 14.20
CA SER A 84 6.57 12.15 15.55
C SER A 84 5.66 11.64 16.67
N THR A 85 5.08 10.46 16.50
CA THR A 85 4.16 9.86 17.47
C THR A 85 4.43 8.38 17.64
N GLU A 86 3.91 7.83 18.73
CA GLU A 86 3.95 6.40 19.07
C GLU A 86 2.59 5.76 18.82
N ILE A 87 2.61 4.54 18.28
CA ILE A 87 1.42 3.73 18.03
C ILE A 87 1.51 2.37 18.68
N SER A 88 0.35 1.77 18.96
CA SER A 88 0.22 0.33 19.12
C SER A 88 -0.20 -0.29 17.77
N VAL A 89 0.41 -1.41 17.43
CA VAL A 89 0.00 -2.22 16.27
C VAL A 89 -0.98 -3.26 16.79
N ASP A 90 -2.26 -3.13 16.38
CA ASP A 90 -3.34 -3.88 17.04
C ASP A 90 -3.66 -5.17 16.30
N THR A 91 -4.02 -5.08 15.00
CA THR A 91 -4.52 -6.22 14.22
C THR A 91 -4.04 -6.15 12.79
N PHE A 92 -3.61 -7.28 12.26
CA PHE A 92 -3.33 -7.41 10.83
C PHE A 92 -4.62 -7.26 10.00
N VAL A 93 -4.54 -6.51 8.90
CA VAL A 93 -5.68 -6.28 8.00
C VAL A 93 -5.55 -7.09 6.72
N CYS A 94 -4.49 -6.84 5.95
CA CYS A 94 -4.24 -7.51 4.68
C CYS A 94 -2.81 -7.29 4.21
N THR A 95 -2.38 -8.12 3.25
CA THR A 95 -1.20 -7.87 2.44
C THR A 95 -1.66 -7.56 1.02
N VAL A 96 -1.18 -6.47 0.45
CA VAL A 96 -1.44 -6.06 -0.93
C VAL A 96 -0.18 -6.28 -1.75
N ASP A 97 -0.30 -7.01 -2.86
CA ASP A 97 0.71 -7.10 -3.89
C ASP A 97 0.27 -6.26 -5.09
N TYR A 98 1.11 -5.33 -5.52
CA TYR A 98 0.79 -4.43 -6.61
C TYR A 98 1.99 -4.18 -7.52
N ASP A 99 1.79 -4.31 -8.82
CA ASP A 99 2.80 -4.05 -9.84
C ASP A 99 2.72 -2.60 -10.33
N TYR A 100 3.63 -1.77 -9.82
CA TYR A 100 3.88 -0.45 -10.39
C TYR A 100 4.78 -0.59 -11.63
N PRO A 101 4.83 0.40 -12.53
CA PRO A 101 5.62 0.27 -13.78
C PRO A 101 7.10 -0.10 -13.58
N LYS A 102 7.71 0.33 -12.46
CA LYS A 102 9.15 0.16 -12.19
C LYS A 102 9.47 -0.83 -11.06
N PHE A 103 8.47 -1.28 -10.31
CA PHE A 103 8.70 -2.16 -9.17
C PHE A 103 7.44 -2.93 -8.77
N HIS A 104 7.66 -4.06 -8.11
CA HIS A 104 6.61 -4.81 -7.42
C HIS A 104 6.56 -4.38 -5.96
N LEU A 105 5.38 -4.03 -5.48
CA LEU A 105 5.14 -3.65 -4.09
C LEU A 105 4.44 -4.79 -3.35
N THR A 106 4.98 -5.15 -2.18
CA THR A 106 4.28 -5.96 -1.18
C THR A 106 4.05 -5.10 0.05
N MET A 107 2.81 -4.82 0.39
CA MET A 107 2.43 -3.92 1.48
C MET A 107 1.63 -4.66 2.55
N HIS A 108 2.18 -4.73 3.76
CA HIS A 108 1.51 -5.31 4.92
C HIS A 108 0.80 -4.21 5.71
N CYS A 109 -0.51 -4.35 5.88
CA CYS A 109 -1.36 -3.35 6.49
C CYS A 109 -1.90 -3.80 7.84
N TYR A 110 -1.85 -2.91 8.82
CA TYR A 110 -2.27 -3.16 10.20
C TYR A 110 -3.17 -2.04 10.71
N TYR A 111 -4.21 -2.40 11.44
CA TYR A 111 -4.91 -1.44 12.29
C TYR A 111 -3.98 -1.04 13.44
N CYS A 112 -3.95 0.26 13.71
CA CYS A 112 -3.12 0.86 14.74
C CYS A 112 -3.93 1.86 15.58
N SER A 113 -3.48 2.08 16.80
CA SER A 113 -4.02 3.08 17.71
C SER A 113 -2.92 4.06 18.12
N LEU A 114 -3.27 5.33 18.29
CA LEU A 114 -2.36 6.33 18.83
C LEU A 114 -2.16 6.09 20.33
N LEU A 115 -0.90 6.11 20.76
CA LEU A 115 -0.53 6.14 22.18
C LEU A 115 -0.38 7.58 22.69
N ASP A 116 -0.18 8.54 21.78
CA ASP A 116 -0.15 9.96 22.01
C ASP A 116 -1.02 10.66 20.95
N GLU A 117 -1.79 11.66 21.33
CA GLU A 117 -2.66 12.39 20.43
C GLU A 117 -1.93 13.45 19.57
N ALA A 118 -0.69 13.78 19.90
CA ALA A 118 0.10 14.74 19.16
C ALA A 118 0.63 14.11 17.85
N LEU A 119 0.17 14.64 16.71
CA LEU A 119 0.61 14.27 15.36
C LEU A 119 1.29 15.45 14.69
N HIS A 120 2.48 15.22 14.13
CA HIS A 120 3.23 16.20 13.36
C HIS A 120 3.55 15.64 11.97
N LEU A 121 3.18 16.37 10.93
CA LEU A 121 3.51 15.98 9.55
C LEU A 121 4.94 16.40 9.22
N ASN A 122 5.87 15.45 9.21
CA ASN A 122 7.28 15.70 8.90
C ASN A 122 7.59 15.64 7.41
N GLU A 123 6.84 14.85 6.65
CA GLU A 123 7.10 14.56 5.23
C GLU A 123 5.89 14.80 4.33
N HIS A 124 4.67 14.72 4.86
CA HIS A 124 3.44 14.89 4.11
C HIS A 124 2.98 16.34 4.06
N GLU A 125 2.31 16.73 2.97
CA GLU A 125 1.80 18.09 2.81
C GLU A 125 0.42 18.32 3.45
N ALA A 126 -0.35 17.26 3.68
CA ALA A 126 -1.65 17.32 4.32
C ALA A 126 -2.02 15.97 4.96
N ALA A 127 -3.00 16.02 5.85
CA ALA A 127 -3.59 14.83 6.46
C ALA A 127 -5.09 15.04 6.71
N ARG A 128 -5.85 13.96 6.73
CA ARG A 128 -7.28 13.97 7.03
C ARG A 128 -7.68 12.74 7.85
N TRP A 129 -8.63 12.93 8.75
CA TRP A 129 -9.38 11.85 9.37
C TRP A 129 -10.62 11.58 8.51
N LEU A 130 -10.76 10.36 7.98
CA LEU A 130 -11.83 9.96 7.07
C LEU A 130 -12.70 8.90 7.72
N THR A 131 -14.01 9.08 7.66
CA THR A 131 -14.95 7.98 7.91
C THR A 131 -14.90 6.99 6.75
N LEU A 132 -15.46 5.78 6.91
CA LEU A 132 -15.49 4.80 5.83
C LEU A 132 -16.26 5.31 4.60
N GLU A 133 -17.30 6.13 4.80
CA GLU A 133 -18.05 6.78 3.72
C GLU A 133 -17.23 7.83 2.97
N GLN A 134 -16.25 8.46 3.64
CA GLN A 134 -15.38 9.48 3.07
C GLN A 134 -14.13 8.93 2.36
N LEU A 135 -13.88 7.63 2.42
CA LEU A 135 -12.71 7.02 1.76
C LEU A 135 -12.66 7.31 0.26
N ASP A 136 -13.80 7.45 -0.41
CA ASP A 136 -13.86 7.79 -1.83
C ASP A 136 -13.64 9.28 -2.12
N SER A 137 -13.44 10.12 -1.10
CA SER A 137 -13.25 11.57 -1.25
C SER A 137 -11.83 12.01 -1.55
N VAL A 138 -10.87 11.09 -1.58
CA VAL A 138 -9.45 11.36 -1.86
C VAL A 138 -8.93 10.45 -2.96
N ASP A 139 -7.91 10.94 -3.68
CA ASP A 139 -7.23 10.17 -4.74
C ASP A 139 -6.13 9.29 -4.13
N TRP A 140 -6.47 8.06 -3.82
CA TRP A 140 -5.52 7.09 -3.27
C TRP A 140 -4.48 6.64 -4.28
N LEU A 141 -3.25 6.44 -3.82
CA LEU A 141 -2.27 5.61 -4.54
C LEU A 141 -2.89 4.25 -4.88
N PRO A 142 -2.56 3.64 -6.02
CA PRO A 142 -3.20 2.39 -6.46
C PRO A 142 -3.22 1.27 -5.43
N ALA A 143 -2.11 1.00 -4.74
CA ALA A 143 -2.06 -0.05 -3.71
C ALA A 143 -2.90 0.33 -2.48
N ASP A 144 -2.90 1.61 -2.09
CA ASP A 144 -3.69 2.11 -0.97
C ASP A 144 -5.20 2.10 -1.26
N LEU A 145 -5.59 2.30 -2.50
CA LEU A 145 -6.99 2.14 -2.93
C LEU A 145 -7.50 0.73 -2.65
N VAL A 146 -6.69 -0.29 -2.92
CA VAL A 146 -7.03 -1.69 -2.60
C VAL A 146 -7.28 -1.87 -1.11
N VAL A 147 -6.47 -1.26 -0.26
CA VAL A 147 -6.65 -1.28 1.20
C VAL A 147 -7.92 -0.56 1.60
N ALA A 148 -8.16 0.64 1.07
CA ALA A 148 -9.37 1.44 1.36
C ALA A 148 -10.64 0.67 1.01
N GLU A 149 -10.68 0.01 -0.14
CA GLU A 149 -11.80 -0.86 -0.53
C GLU A 149 -11.96 -2.07 0.38
N ASN A 150 -10.85 -2.68 0.79
CA ASN A 150 -10.84 -3.84 1.69
C ASN A 150 -11.48 -3.50 3.05
N ILE A 151 -11.07 -2.38 3.68
CA ILE A 151 -11.62 -1.97 4.98
C ILE A 151 -13.07 -1.50 4.90
N LYS A 152 -13.47 -0.89 3.78
CA LYS A 152 -14.84 -0.46 3.51
C LYS A 152 -15.80 -1.66 3.42
N ASN A 153 -15.36 -2.76 2.82
CA ASN A 153 -16.17 -3.95 2.57
C ASN A 153 -16.21 -4.94 3.75
N LYS A 154 -15.39 -4.76 4.77
CA LYS A 154 -15.33 -5.61 5.98
C LYS A 154 -16.23 -5.14 7.12
N ARG A 155 -17.36 -4.56 6.82
CA ARG A 155 -18.37 -4.19 7.84
C ARG A 155 -19.08 -5.40 8.41
#